data_c3c9198d5b10412577f064a9337345d6
#
_entry.id   c3c9198d5b10412577f064a9337345d6
#
_cell.length_a   1.000
_cell.length_b   1.000
_cell.length_c   1.000
_cell.angle_alpha   90.00
_cell.angle_beta   90.00
_cell.angle_gamma   90.00
#
_symmetry.space_group_name_H-M   'P 1'
#
loop_
_entity.id
_entity.type
_entity.pdbx_description
1 polymer ?
#
loop_
_entity_poly.entity_id
_entity_poly.type
_entity_poly.pdbx_seq_one_letter_code
_entity_poly.pdbx_strand_id
1 'polypeptide(L)'
;MNITPKKLLDQLIKNQQITETESNQFQVASLQKNLSIIDYLYQFSRIPRIEVVKAQAEIEQVPFVDLEKTPIDSQAVGLISESINRRYEIIPYRFDPKESAIYIGTKDPFDTSIIDFLEKKTGKKIILTLADREQIVKMIDLSYSQGLSPE
;
A
#
# COMPACT_ATOMS: atom_id res chain seq x y z
N MET A 1 -1.40 5.37 9.73
CA MET A 1 -2.68 4.77 10.11
C MET A 1 -2.61 4.27 11.54
N ASN A 2 -3.65 4.52 12.29
CA ASN A 2 -3.67 4.21 13.71
C ASN A 2 -4.68 3.08 13.99
N ILE A 3 -4.29 1.86 13.68
CA ILE A 3 -5.14 0.68 13.81
C ILE A 3 -4.70 -0.13 15.02
N THR A 4 -5.63 -0.42 15.95
CA THR A 4 -5.31 -1.24 17.11
C THR A 4 -5.17 -2.71 16.70
N PRO A 5 -4.36 -3.50 17.44
CA PRO A 5 -4.26 -4.94 17.17
C PRO A 5 -5.61 -5.64 17.14
N LYS A 6 -6.49 -5.31 18.09
CA LYS A 6 -7.82 -5.93 18.13
C LYS A 6 -8.63 -5.66 16.88
N LYS A 7 -8.64 -4.41 16.41
CA LYS A 7 -9.39 -4.06 15.20
C LYS A 7 -8.88 -4.81 13.98
N LEU A 8 -7.56 -4.91 13.83
CA LEU A 8 -6.97 -5.63 12.72
C LEU A 8 -7.32 -7.11 12.75
N LEU A 9 -7.17 -7.74 13.91
CA LEU A 9 -7.45 -9.16 14.04
C LEU A 9 -8.94 -9.45 13.85
N ASP A 10 -9.82 -8.61 14.38
CA ASP A 10 -11.27 -8.75 14.16
C ASP A 10 -11.63 -8.66 12.68
N GLN A 11 -10.99 -7.75 11.95
CA GLN A 11 -11.22 -7.63 10.51
C GLN A 11 -10.73 -8.87 9.76
N LEU A 12 -9.59 -9.42 10.17
CA LEU A 12 -9.07 -10.66 9.56
C LEU A 12 -9.98 -11.86 9.85
N ILE A 13 -10.59 -11.91 11.02
CA ILE A 13 -11.60 -12.92 11.33
C ILE A 13 -12.81 -12.75 10.39
N LYS A 14 -13.29 -11.54 10.25
CA LYS A 14 -14.42 -11.22 9.37
C LYS A 14 -14.11 -11.60 7.93
N ASN A 15 -12.87 -11.41 7.50
CA ASN A 15 -12.42 -11.76 6.15
C ASN A 15 -12.09 -13.25 6.01
N GLN A 16 -12.35 -14.05 7.04
CA GLN A 16 -12.12 -15.51 7.04
C GLN A 16 -10.66 -15.89 6.84
N GLN A 17 -9.75 -15.03 7.24
CA GLN A 17 -8.31 -15.30 7.17
C GLN A 17 -7.79 -16.04 8.40
N ILE A 18 -8.38 -15.79 9.55
CA ILE A 18 -8.02 -16.44 10.82
C ILE A 18 -9.25 -16.78 11.63
N THR A 19 -9.07 -17.67 12.61
CA THR A 19 -10.10 -17.97 13.59
C THR A 19 -9.91 -17.11 14.84
N GLU A 20 -10.92 -17.09 15.72
CA GLU A 20 -10.84 -16.38 16.98
C GLU A 20 -9.72 -16.94 17.86
N THR A 21 -9.53 -18.27 17.86
CA THR A 21 -8.46 -18.92 18.60
C THR A 21 -7.09 -18.43 18.11
N GLU A 22 -6.91 -18.38 16.78
CA GLU A 22 -5.66 -17.88 16.21
C GLU A 22 -5.44 -16.41 16.57
N SER A 23 -6.48 -15.60 16.56
CA SER A 23 -6.39 -14.20 16.96
C SER A 23 -5.79 -14.07 18.35
N ASN A 24 -6.30 -14.85 19.30
CA ASN A 24 -5.80 -14.83 20.67
C ASN A 24 -4.34 -15.29 20.74
N GLN A 25 -3.99 -16.34 20.01
CA GLN A 25 -2.62 -16.85 19.95
C GLN A 25 -1.66 -15.81 19.38
N PHE A 26 -2.06 -15.11 18.33
CA PHE A 26 -1.21 -14.10 17.68
C PHE A 26 -0.96 -12.91 18.60
N GLN A 27 -1.97 -12.50 19.38
CA GLN A 27 -1.81 -11.41 20.33
C GLN A 27 -0.75 -11.75 21.38
N VAL A 28 -0.83 -12.95 21.96
CA VAL A 28 0.14 -13.39 22.96
C VAL A 28 1.53 -13.51 22.34
N ALA A 29 1.62 -14.16 21.18
CA ALA A 29 2.91 -14.41 20.55
C ALA A 29 3.61 -13.13 20.12
N SER A 30 2.87 -12.14 19.62
CA SER A 30 3.47 -10.86 19.23
C SER A 30 4.06 -10.13 20.44
N LEU A 31 3.37 -10.18 21.57
CA LEU A 31 3.88 -9.58 22.81
C LEU A 31 5.13 -10.31 23.28
N GLN A 32 5.14 -11.64 23.23
CA GLN A 32 6.30 -12.44 23.66
C GLN A 32 7.52 -12.15 22.80
N LYS A 33 7.31 -11.88 21.51
CA LYS A 33 8.39 -11.57 20.57
C LYS A 33 8.74 -10.08 20.52
N ASN A 34 8.02 -9.26 21.29
CA ASN A 34 8.20 -7.81 21.31
C ASN A 34 8.05 -7.20 19.91
N LEU A 35 7.07 -7.68 19.16
CA LEU A 35 6.75 -7.19 17.82
C LEU A 35 5.38 -6.53 17.82
N SER A 36 5.17 -5.57 16.92
CA SER A 36 3.82 -5.09 16.62
C SER A 36 3.02 -6.26 16.02
N ILE A 37 1.70 -6.19 16.12
CA ILE A 37 0.87 -7.24 15.54
C ILE A 37 1.07 -7.34 14.02
N ILE A 38 1.23 -6.21 13.35
CA ILE A 38 1.45 -6.20 11.90
C ILE A 38 2.76 -6.89 11.54
N ASP A 39 3.85 -6.55 12.24
CA ASP A 39 5.15 -7.19 11.98
C ASP A 39 5.10 -8.68 12.30
N TYR A 40 4.41 -9.05 13.37
CA TYR A 40 4.23 -10.47 13.70
C TYR A 40 3.51 -11.20 12.56
N LEU A 41 2.41 -10.63 12.07
CA LEU A 41 1.64 -11.26 10.99
C LEU A 41 2.47 -11.42 9.73
N TYR A 42 3.27 -10.41 9.37
CA TYR A 42 4.12 -10.49 8.18
C TYR A 42 5.20 -11.54 8.31
N GLN A 43 5.78 -11.71 9.49
CA GLN A 43 6.94 -12.58 9.67
C GLN A 43 6.58 -14.02 10.06
N PHE A 44 5.50 -14.21 10.81
CA PHE A 44 5.24 -15.50 11.46
C PHE A 44 3.89 -16.13 11.15
N SER A 45 2.97 -15.41 10.51
CA SER A 45 1.68 -16.00 10.16
C SER A 45 1.68 -16.51 8.72
N ARG A 46 0.70 -17.38 8.41
CA ARG A 46 0.48 -17.86 7.05
C ARG A 46 -0.34 -16.88 6.21
N ILE A 47 -0.80 -15.79 6.79
CA ILE A 47 -1.67 -14.84 6.10
C ILE A 47 -0.83 -14.09 5.05
N PRO A 48 -1.27 -14.07 3.78
CA PRO A 48 -0.55 -13.29 2.77
C PRO A 48 -0.50 -11.81 3.16
N ARG A 49 0.65 -11.18 2.93
CA ARG A 49 0.81 -9.75 3.24
C ARG A 49 -0.32 -8.90 2.69
N ILE A 50 -0.74 -9.21 1.47
CA ILE A 50 -1.77 -8.42 0.80
C ILE A 50 -3.12 -8.47 1.55
N GLU A 51 -3.42 -9.58 2.23
CA GLU A 51 -4.64 -9.68 3.01
C GLU A 51 -4.57 -8.82 4.28
N VAL A 52 -3.39 -8.65 4.85
CA VAL A 52 -3.19 -7.75 5.99
C VAL A 52 -3.38 -6.30 5.54
N VAL A 53 -2.80 -5.92 4.42
CA VAL A 53 -2.93 -4.57 3.87
C VAL A 53 -4.39 -4.28 3.50
N LYS A 54 -5.06 -5.24 2.87
CA LYS A 54 -6.47 -5.10 2.51
C LYS A 54 -7.35 -4.89 3.74
N ALA A 55 -7.09 -5.63 4.82
CA ALA A 55 -7.83 -5.47 6.07
C ALA A 55 -7.63 -4.06 6.65
N GLN A 56 -6.41 -3.53 6.57
CA GLN A 56 -6.14 -2.16 7.02
C GLN A 56 -6.96 -1.14 6.21
N ALA A 57 -7.02 -1.32 4.90
CA ALA A 57 -7.80 -0.43 4.04
C ALA A 57 -9.28 -0.50 4.37
N GLU A 58 -9.79 -1.69 4.64
CA GLU A 58 -11.20 -1.86 5.01
C GLU A 58 -11.55 -1.17 6.31
N ILE A 59 -10.66 -1.29 7.32
CA ILE A 59 -10.86 -0.64 8.61
C ILE A 59 -10.88 0.89 8.45
N GLU A 60 -9.93 1.42 7.70
CA GLU A 60 -9.77 2.86 7.52
C GLU A 60 -10.69 3.43 6.44
N GLN A 61 -11.41 2.57 5.71
CA GLN A 61 -12.33 2.98 4.66
C GLN A 61 -11.62 3.81 3.58
N VAL A 62 -10.45 3.36 3.17
CA VAL A 62 -9.67 3.99 2.10
C VAL A 62 -9.56 3.06 0.91
N PRO A 63 -9.39 3.60 -0.32
CA PRO A 63 -9.19 2.76 -1.49
C PRO A 63 -7.96 1.86 -1.35
N PHE A 64 -8.04 0.67 -1.91
CA PHE A 64 -7.00 -0.33 -1.86
C PHE A 64 -6.66 -0.79 -3.28
N VAL A 65 -5.37 -1.07 -3.53
CA VAL A 65 -4.93 -1.63 -4.80
C VAL A 65 -3.96 -2.79 -4.54
N ASP A 66 -4.20 -3.90 -5.26
CA ASP A 66 -3.25 -5.02 -5.31
C ASP A 66 -2.42 -4.82 -6.58
N LEU A 67 -1.19 -4.34 -6.42
CA LEU A 67 -0.34 -3.96 -7.55
C LEU A 67 0.10 -5.18 -8.37
N GLU A 68 0.12 -6.38 -7.79
CA GLU A 68 0.45 -7.57 -8.56
C GLU A 68 -0.67 -7.97 -9.53
N LYS A 69 -1.90 -7.58 -9.24
CA LYS A 69 -3.07 -7.89 -10.06
C LYS A 69 -3.55 -6.72 -10.88
N THR A 70 -2.85 -5.59 -10.83
CA THR A 70 -3.25 -4.38 -11.50
C THR A 70 -2.22 -4.05 -12.58
N PRO A 71 -2.64 -3.93 -13.85
CA PRO A 71 -1.72 -3.48 -14.91
C PRO A 71 -1.18 -2.09 -14.59
N ILE A 72 0.13 -1.90 -14.77
CA ILE A 72 0.76 -0.61 -14.54
C ILE A 72 0.73 0.18 -15.84
N ASP A 73 0.10 1.35 -15.79
CA ASP A 73 0.00 2.24 -16.92
C ASP A 73 1.33 2.98 -17.12
N SER A 74 2.00 2.75 -18.22
CA SER A 74 3.29 3.38 -18.50
C SER A 74 3.19 4.90 -18.58
N GLN A 75 2.05 5.43 -19.02
CA GLN A 75 1.82 6.87 -19.04
C GLN A 75 1.83 7.44 -17.62
N ALA A 76 1.20 6.75 -16.68
CA ALA A 76 1.21 7.18 -15.29
C ALA A 76 2.62 7.17 -14.72
N VAL A 77 3.37 6.11 -14.97
CA VAL A 77 4.76 5.98 -14.49
C VAL A 77 5.63 7.12 -15.00
N GLY A 78 5.44 7.52 -16.27
CA GLY A 78 6.20 8.61 -16.87
C GLY A 78 5.91 10.00 -16.32
N LEU A 79 4.86 10.17 -15.54
CA LEU A 79 4.48 11.48 -15.01
C LEU A 79 5.24 11.86 -13.72
N ILE A 80 5.86 10.89 -13.05
CA ILE A 80 6.59 11.13 -11.81
C ILE A 80 7.94 10.43 -11.91
N SER A 81 9.01 11.12 -11.53
CA SER A 81 10.37 10.59 -11.66
C SER A 81 10.62 9.42 -10.70
N GLU A 82 11.56 8.56 -11.09
CA GLU A 82 11.96 7.43 -10.25
C GLU A 82 12.44 7.87 -8.87
N SER A 83 13.22 8.95 -8.79
CA SER A 83 13.77 9.42 -7.52
C SER A 83 12.68 9.84 -6.54
N ILE A 84 11.62 10.47 -7.06
CA ILE A 84 10.47 10.85 -6.22
C ILE A 84 9.71 9.59 -5.75
N ASN A 85 9.48 8.65 -6.64
CA ASN A 85 8.79 7.41 -6.29
C ASN A 85 9.54 6.63 -5.21
N ARG A 86 10.87 6.56 -5.32
CA ARG A 86 11.67 5.85 -4.32
C ARG A 86 11.73 6.60 -2.99
N ARG A 87 11.84 7.92 -3.06
CA ARG A 87 11.94 8.74 -1.85
C ARG A 87 10.68 8.64 -0.99
N TYR A 88 9.52 8.70 -1.62
CA TYR A 88 8.24 8.67 -0.90
C TYR A 88 7.62 7.29 -0.84
N GLU A 89 8.26 6.28 -1.45
CA GLU A 89 7.75 4.91 -1.54
C GLU A 89 6.33 4.89 -2.10
N ILE A 90 6.19 5.45 -3.29
CA ILE A 90 4.92 5.52 -4.02
C ILE A 90 5.12 4.99 -5.43
N ILE A 91 4.03 4.58 -6.08
CA ILE A 91 4.07 4.20 -7.49
C ILE A 91 2.79 4.67 -8.18
N PRO A 92 2.91 5.54 -9.21
CA PRO A 92 1.76 5.86 -10.04
C PRO A 92 1.42 4.65 -10.90
N TYR A 93 0.17 4.20 -10.88
CA TYR A 93 -0.19 2.99 -11.61
C TYR A 93 -1.30 3.21 -12.64
N ARG A 94 -2.02 4.32 -12.56
CA ARG A 94 -3.08 4.62 -13.53
C ARG A 94 -3.21 6.13 -13.72
N PHE A 95 -3.38 6.54 -14.98
CA PHE A 95 -3.73 7.91 -15.31
C PHE A 95 -5.09 7.95 -15.97
N ASP A 96 -5.98 8.78 -15.46
CA ASP A 96 -7.30 9.01 -16.05
C ASP A 96 -7.29 10.37 -16.77
N PRO A 97 -7.24 10.36 -18.11
CA PRO A 97 -7.18 11.63 -18.84
C PRO A 97 -8.46 12.45 -18.76
N LYS A 98 -9.60 11.81 -18.53
CA LYS A 98 -10.87 12.54 -18.42
C LYS A 98 -10.90 13.44 -17.22
N GLU A 99 -10.40 12.96 -16.08
CA GLU A 99 -10.35 13.72 -14.84
C GLU A 99 -9.00 14.37 -14.61
N SER A 100 -8.03 14.12 -15.48
CA SER A 100 -6.66 14.56 -15.30
C SER A 100 -6.13 14.13 -13.93
N ALA A 101 -6.33 12.85 -13.59
CA ALA A 101 -6.04 12.30 -12.27
C ALA A 101 -5.01 11.17 -12.38
N ILE A 102 -4.04 11.18 -11.46
CA ILE A 102 -3.04 10.12 -11.32
C ILE A 102 -3.39 9.31 -10.06
N TYR A 103 -3.58 8.02 -10.23
CA TYR A 103 -3.79 7.10 -9.12
C TYR A 103 -2.44 6.56 -8.66
N ILE A 104 -2.16 6.68 -7.37
CA ILE A 104 -0.86 6.37 -6.79
C ILE A 104 -1.03 5.37 -5.66
N GLY A 105 -0.26 4.27 -5.71
CA GLY A 105 -0.16 3.35 -4.60
C GLY A 105 0.81 3.89 -3.56
N THR A 106 0.38 3.91 -2.30
CA THR A 106 1.18 4.39 -1.18
C THR A 106 0.95 3.51 0.05
N LYS A 107 1.95 3.44 0.92
CA LYS A 107 1.79 2.74 2.19
C LYS A 107 1.02 3.55 3.22
N ASP A 108 0.88 4.86 3.01
CA ASP A 108 0.14 5.74 3.93
C ASP A 108 -0.70 6.75 3.15
N PRO A 109 -1.97 6.42 2.87
CA PRO A 109 -2.85 7.31 2.10
C PRO A 109 -3.28 8.56 2.89
N PHE A 110 -2.90 8.67 4.15
CA PHE A 110 -3.21 9.85 4.98
C PHE A 110 -2.10 10.89 4.96
N ASP A 111 -0.98 10.63 4.31
CA ASP A 111 0.09 11.60 4.17
C ASP A 111 -0.26 12.57 3.04
N THR A 112 -1.05 13.58 3.37
CA THR A 112 -1.56 14.54 2.39
C THR A 112 -0.50 15.54 1.92
N SER A 113 0.65 15.61 2.59
CA SER A 113 1.74 16.48 2.14
C SER A 113 2.24 16.08 0.75
N ILE A 114 2.19 14.80 0.44
CA ILE A 114 2.57 14.28 -0.87
C ILE A 114 1.62 14.79 -1.96
N ILE A 115 0.33 14.89 -1.64
CA ILE A 115 -0.69 15.33 -2.60
C ILE A 115 -0.36 16.73 -3.12
N ASP A 116 -0.16 17.69 -2.21
CA ASP A 116 0.12 19.07 -2.61
C ASP A 116 1.39 19.17 -3.46
N PHE A 117 2.44 18.48 -3.03
CA PHE A 117 3.71 18.48 -3.74
C PHE A 117 3.55 17.94 -5.17
N LEU A 118 2.88 16.80 -5.32
CA LEU A 118 2.73 16.16 -6.61
C LEU A 118 1.75 16.90 -7.52
N GLU A 119 0.69 17.47 -6.96
CA GLU A 119 -0.25 18.26 -7.74
C GLU A 119 0.41 19.50 -8.33
N LYS A 120 1.26 20.16 -7.56
CA LYS A 120 2.01 21.31 -8.06
C LYS A 120 3.02 20.90 -9.13
N LYS A 121 3.68 19.75 -8.93
CA LYS A 121 4.71 19.30 -9.86
C LYS A 121 4.13 18.77 -11.16
N THR A 122 3.01 18.08 -11.14
CA THR A 122 2.42 17.45 -12.33
C THR A 122 1.32 18.27 -12.98
N GLY A 123 0.70 19.18 -12.23
CA GLY A 123 -0.49 19.89 -12.69
C GLY A 123 -1.72 19.01 -12.76
N LYS A 124 -1.71 17.86 -12.09
CA LYS A 124 -2.79 16.88 -12.17
C LYS A 124 -3.30 16.53 -10.79
N LYS A 125 -4.54 16.06 -10.72
CA LYS A 125 -5.13 15.60 -9.48
C LYS A 125 -4.44 14.31 -9.03
N ILE A 126 -4.17 14.21 -7.74
CA ILE A 126 -3.52 13.03 -7.16
C ILE A 126 -4.52 12.28 -6.29
N ILE A 127 -4.65 10.98 -6.54
CA ILE A 127 -5.53 10.11 -5.77
C ILE A 127 -4.67 9.02 -5.13
N LEU A 128 -4.59 9.04 -3.80
CA LEU A 128 -3.81 8.06 -3.05
C LEU A 128 -4.63 6.81 -2.76
N THR A 129 -3.99 5.65 -2.90
CA THR A 129 -4.60 4.34 -2.71
C THR A 129 -3.66 3.52 -1.84
N LEU A 130 -4.18 2.82 -0.83
CA LEU A 130 -3.33 1.99 0.02
C LEU A 130 -2.83 0.78 -0.75
N ALA A 131 -1.51 0.58 -0.72
CA ALA A 131 -0.84 -0.55 -1.35
C ALA A 131 0.19 -1.15 -0.40
N ASP A 132 0.56 -2.40 -0.65
CA ASP A 132 1.63 -3.04 0.12
C ASP A 132 2.98 -2.44 -0.25
N ARG A 133 3.76 -2.07 0.77
CA ARG A 133 5.06 -1.45 0.58
C ARG A 133 6.00 -2.32 -0.28
N GLU A 134 6.01 -3.64 -0.05
CA GLU A 134 6.89 -4.51 -0.83
C GLU A 134 6.48 -4.56 -2.29
N GLN A 135 5.19 -4.53 -2.57
CA GLN A 135 4.72 -4.44 -3.95
C GLN A 135 5.08 -3.11 -4.59
N ILE A 136 5.00 -2.02 -3.83
CA ILE A 136 5.40 -0.70 -4.33
C ILE A 136 6.87 -0.72 -4.78
N VAL A 137 7.75 -1.18 -3.92
CA VAL A 137 9.19 -1.25 -4.21
C VAL A 137 9.45 -2.14 -5.42
N LYS A 138 8.80 -3.30 -5.47
CA LYS A 138 8.93 -4.22 -6.61
C LYS A 138 8.49 -3.57 -7.92
N MET A 139 7.37 -2.83 -7.89
CA MET A 139 6.86 -2.17 -9.10
C MET A 139 7.76 -1.02 -9.53
N ILE A 140 8.36 -0.29 -8.59
CA ILE A 140 9.35 0.72 -8.93
C ILE A 140 10.54 0.06 -9.64
N ASP A 141 11.07 -1.02 -9.09
CA ASP A 141 12.18 -1.74 -9.70
C ASP A 141 11.84 -2.22 -11.11
N LEU A 142 10.67 -2.82 -11.29
CA LEU A 142 10.24 -3.33 -12.59
C LEU A 142 10.00 -2.21 -13.59
N SER A 143 9.46 -1.07 -13.16
CA SER A 143 9.10 0.03 -14.05
C SER A 143 10.31 0.80 -14.58
N TYR A 144 11.39 0.85 -13.80
CA TYR A 144 12.56 1.65 -14.15
C TYR A 144 13.83 0.83 -14.43
N SER A 145 13.81 -0.47 -14.17
CA SER A 145 15.00 -1.33 -14.29
C SER A 145 15.47 -1.53 -15.71
N GLN A 146 14.62 -1.30 -16.70
CA GLN A 146 14.96 -1.56 -18.11
C GLN A 146 15.48 -0.33 -18.85
N GLY A 147 15.79 0.72 -18.12
CA GLY A 147 16.28 1.94 -18.72
C GLY A 147 15.25 2.67 -19.58
N LEU A 148 13.98 2.36 -19.38
CA LEU A 148 12.88 2.97 -20.13
C LEU A 148 12.34 4.22 -19.47
N SER A 149 12.82 4.54 -18.27
CA SER A 149 12.38 5.72 -17.57
C SER A 149 12.88 6.97 -18.30
N PRO A 150 12.00 7.93 -18.57
CA PRO A 150 12.44 9.22 -19.09
C PRO A 150 13.10 9.95 -17.93
N GLU A 151 13.87 9.99 -17.39
CA GLU A 151 14.37 10.79 -16.28
C GLU A 151 14.15 12.29 -16.45
#